data_be9b064603037f1304c271c30f03acd7
#
_entry.id   be9b064603037f1304c271c30f03acd7
#
_cell.length_a   1.000
_cell.length_b   1.000
_cell.length_c   1.000
_cell.angle_alpha   90.00
_cell.angle_beta   90.00
_cell.angle_gamma   90.00
#
_symmetry.space_group_name_H-M   'P 1'
#
loop_
_entity.id
_entity.type
_entity.pdbx_description
1 polymer ?
#
loop_
_entity_poly.entity_id
_entity_poly.type
_entity_poly.pdbx_seq_one_letter_code
_entity_poly.pdbx_strand_id
1 'polypeptide(L)'
;MAGRRDHKRVLIYSHDSFGLGHLRRCRAIAHSLVDTDSSLSVLILSGSPIIGSFDFRSRVDFVRIPGVIKLRNGEYVSLSLHIDIEETLAMRSSIIRHTADIFDPDILIVDKEPLGLRGEVRSTLDLLRARGTPMVLGLRDVMDDPGALETEWERKNAVPALSDYYNEIWVYGLPQICDPLAGIELPASVRRRMVYTGYLRRNVPAAVAAPEVPEMRDGEFLLVTAGGGGDGDELFDWVLAAYERDGGSLPTALLVFGPFMLKLSFTLLPFT
;
A
#
# COMPACT_ATOMS: atom_id res chain seq x y z
N MET A 1 -33.80 16.59 -1.73
CA MET A 1 -33.27 15.56 -0.82
C MET A 1 -33.01 14.31 -1.62
N ALA A 2 -31.76 13.97 -1.89
CA ALA A 2 -31.42 12.69 -2.53
C ALA A 2 -31.84 11.57 -1.58
N GLY A 3 -32.65 10.62 -2.04
CA GLY A 3 -33.07 9.47 -1.25
C GLY A 3 -31.82 8.74 -0.73
N ARG A 4 -31.84 8.39 0.57
CA ARG A 4 -30.79 7.60 1.21
C ARG A 4 -30.65 6.29 0.42
N ARG A 5 -29.47 6.07 -0.21
CA ARG A 5 -29.20 4.83 -0.92
C ARG A 5 -29.17 3.67 0.08
N ASP A 6 -29.74 2.52 -0.32
CA ASP A 6 -29.73 1.32 0.53
C ASP A 6 -28.31 0.72 0.66
N HIS A 7 -27.38 1.15 -0.19
CA HIS A 7 -25.99 0.68 -0.22
C HIS A 7 -25.01 1.84 -0.03
N LYS A 8 -24.09 1.66 0.90
CA LYS A 8 -23.00 2.60 1.18
C LYS A 8 -21.77 2.29 0.33
N ARG A 9 -21.03 3.30 -0.04
CA ARG A 9 -19.86 3.23 -0.92
C ARG A 9 -18.61 3.74 -0.23
N VAL A 10 -17.57 2.95 -0.23
CA VAL A 10 -16.26 3.36 0.28
C VAL A 10 -15.26 3.39 -0.87
N LEU A 11 -14.61 4.51 -1.07
CA LEU A 11 -13.50 4.65 -2.01
C LEU A 11 -12.19 4.61 -1.24
N ILE A 12 -11.24 3.79 -1.68
CA ILE A 12 -9.92 3.71 -1.07
C ILE A 12 -8.87 4.09 -2.12
N TYR A 13 -8.05 5.10 -1.82
CA TYR A 13 -6.86 5.40 -2.60
C TYR A 13 -5.64 4.70 -1.97
N SER A 14 -5.02 3.80 -2.71
CA SER A 14 -3.80 3.09 -2.33
C SER A 14 -2.56 3.78 -2.90
N HIS A 15 -1.66 4.20 -2.01
CA HIS A 15 -0.43 4.91 -2.40
C HIS A 15 0.62 3.93 -2.92
N ASP A 16 0.36 3.32 -4.07
CA ASP A 16 1.27 2.34 -4.68
C ASP A 16 2.27 3.04 -5.60
N SER A 17 3.46 3.29 -5.09
CA SER A 17 4.61 3.73 -5.89
C SER A 17 5.62 2.62 -6.11
N PHE A 18 5.74 1.69 -5.16
CA PHE A 18 6.57 0.50 -5.23
C PHE A 18 6.28 -0.42 -4.04
N GLY A 19 6.28 -1.73 -4.27
CA GLY A 19 6.02 -2.73 -3.22
C GLY A 19 4.54 -3.10 -3.06
N LEU A 20 4.28 -4.06 -2.18
CA LEU A 20 2.96 -4.66 -1.99
C LEU A 20 2.23 -4.18 -0.72
N GLY A 21 2.92 -3.44 0.13
CA GLY A 21 2.44 -3.10 1.47
C GLY A 21 1.15 -2.29 1.46
N HIS A 22 1.08 -1.30 0.57
CA HIS A 22 -0.08 -0.41 0.44
C HIS A 22 -1.30 -1.16 -0.07
N LEU A 23 -1.18 -1.84 -1.22
CA LEU A 23 -2.27 -2.62 -1.79
C LEU A 23 -2.78 -3.70 -0.84
N ARG A 24 -1.88 -4.47 -0.20
CA ARG A 24 -2.26 -5.51 0.77
C ARG A 24 -3.02 -4.95 1.96
N ARG A 25 -2.63 -3.78 2.45
CA ARG A 25 -3.31 -3.07 3.54
C ARG A 25 -4.70 -2.60 3.10
N CYS A 26 -4.79 -1.88 1.98
CA CYS A 26 -6.06 -1.40 1.45
C CYS A 26 -7.04 -2.54 1.18
N ARG A 27 -6.55 -3.66 0.62
CA ARG A 27 -7.33 -4.88 0.42
C ARG A 27 -7.82 -5.47 1.74
N ALA A 28 -6.97 -5.56 2.77
CA ALA A 28 -7.36 -6.08 4.09
C ALA A 28 -8.46 -5.22 4.74
N ILE A 29 -8.34 -3.88 4.64
CA ILE A 29 -9.36 -2.95 5.11
C ILE A 29 -10.67 -3.15 4.33
N ALA A 30 -10.62 -3.19 2.99
CA ALA A 30 -11.79 -3.40 2.14
C ALA A 30 -12.52 -4.70 2.48
N HIS A 31 -11.78 -5.80 2.66
CA HIS A 31 -12.34 -7.09 3.03
C HIS A 31 -13.01 -7.06 4.42
N SER A 32 -12.34 -6.45 5.41
CA SER A 32 -12.91 -6.32 6.76
C SER A 32 -14.19 -5.50 6.77
N LEU A 33 -14.25 -4.44 5.99
CA LEU A 33 -15.44 -3.59 5.88
C LEU A 33 -16.64 -4.34 5.30
N VAL A 34 -16.47 -5.05 4.17
CA VAL A 34 -17.57 -5.80 3.54
C VAL A 34 -17.96 -7.06 4.32
N ASP A 35 -17.06 -7.61 5.14
CA ASP A 35 -17.39 -8.70 6.04
C ASP A 35 -18.24 -8.24 7.23
N THR A 36 -18.01 -7.00 7.69
CA THR A 36 -18.69 -6.43 8.84
C THR A 36 -20.06 -5.87 8.46
N ASP A 37 -20.19 -5.23 7.31
CA ASP A 37 -21.44 -4.63 6.83
C ASP A 37 -21.75 -5.07 5.39
N SER A 38 -22.81 -5.87 5.23
CA SER A 38 -23.24 -6.40 3.94
C SER A 38 -23.83 -5.34 3.00
N SER A 39 -24.11 -4.14 3.48
CA SER A 39 -24.57 -3.01 2.65
C SER A 39 -23.43 -2.24 1.98
N LEU A 40 -22.17 -2.51 2.37
CA LEU A 40 -21.01 -1.80 1.84
C LEU A 40 -20.56 -2.35 0.49
N SER A 41 -20.20 -1.44 -0.41
CA SER A 41 -19.38 -1.70 -1.60
C SER A 41 -18.11 -0.86 -1.53
N VAL A 42 -16.98 -1.49 -1.81
CA VAL A 42 -15.66 -0.85 -1.72
C VAL A 42 -14.99 -0.85 -3.08
N LEU A 43 -14.51 0.31 -3.52
CA LEU A 43 -13.71 0.46 -4.73
C LEU A 43 -12.30 0.93 -4.36
N ILE A 44 -11.28 0.21 -4.84
CA ILE A 44 -9.86 0.53 -4.57
C ILE A 44 -9.23 1.14 -5.82
N LEU A 45 -8.65 2.33 -5.69
CA LEU A 45 -7.81 2.95 -6.71
C LEU A 45 -6.35 2.59 -6.43
N SER A 46 -5.67 1.94 -7.37
CA SER A 46 -4.30 1.46 -7.15
C SER A 46 -3.45 1.56 -8.42
N GLY A 47 -2.21 2.00 -8.25
CA GLY A 47 -1.18 1.99 -9.29
C GLY A 47 -0.41 0.67 -9.40
N SER A 48 -0.73 -0.32 -8.56
CA SER A 48 -0.01 -1.59 -8.54
C SER A 48 -0.22 -2.38 -9.84
N PRO A 49 0.86 -2.81 -10.52
CA PRO A 49 0.75 -3.57 -11.75
C PRO A 49 0.17 -4.99 -11.55
N ILE A 50 0.20 -5.49 -10.32
CA ILE A 50 -0.23 -6.85 -9.99
C ILE A 50 -1.54 -6.89 -9.22
N ILE A 51 -2.30 -5.80 -9.15
CA ILE A 51 -3.58 -5.78 -8.42
C ILE A 51 -4.53 -6.88 -8.89
N GLY A 52 -4.57 -7.15 -10.19
CA GLY A 52 -5.39 -8.21 -10.79
C GLY A 52 -4.97 -9.64 -10.45
N SER A 53 -3.82 -9.83 -9.79
CA SER A 53 -3.37 -11.16 -9.32
C SER A 53 -3.86 -11.49 -7.91
N PHE A 54 -4.62 -10.61 -7.29
CA PHE A 54 -5.19 -10.84 -5.97
C PHE A 54 -6.68 -11.17 -6.06
N ASP A 55 -7.13 -12.10 -5.24
CA ASP A 55 -8.55 -12.37 -5.06
C ASP A 55 -9.21 -11.25 -4.26
N PHE A 56 -10.36 -10.81 -4.72
CA PHE A 56 -11.21 -9.85 -4.03
C PHE A 56 -12.53 -10.50 -3.61
N ARG A 57 -13.01 -10.10 -2.44
CA ARG A 57 -14.32 -10.52 -1.97
C ARG A 57 -15.44 -9.89 -2.79
N SER A 58 -16.59 -10.53 -2.81
CA SER A 58 -17.80 -9.92 -3.34
C SER A 58 -17.99 -8.51 -2.78
N ARG A 59 -18.39 -7.55 -3.61
CA ARG A 59 -18.59 -6.13 -3.29
C ARG A 59 -17.28 -5.34 -3.07
N VAL A 60 -16.12 -5.93 -3.36
CA VAL A 60 -14.84 -5.22 -3.46
C VAL A 60 -14.35 -5.32 -4.89
N ASP A 61 -14.08 -4.19 -5.50
CA ASP A 61 -13.52 -4.09 -6.85
C ASP A 61 -12.42 -3.03 -6.88
N PHE A 62 -11.74 -2.89 -8.01
CA PHE A 62 -10.64 -1.96 -8.14
C PHE A 62 -10.61 -1.27 -9.51
N VAL A 63 -10.03 -0.08 -9.52
CA VAL A 63 -9.60 0.61 -10.74
C VAL A 63 -8.07 0.71 -10.72
N ARG A 64 -7.43 0.13 -11.72
CA ARG A 64 -5.99 0.29 -11.90
C ARG A 64 -5.69 1.60 -12.61
N ILE A 65 -4.98 2.49 -11.92
CA ILE A 65 -4.45 3.73 -12.50
C ILE A 65 -3.03 3.48 -13.06
N PRO A 66 -2.52 4.31 -13.98
CA PRO A 66 -1.16 4.17 -14.50
C PRO A 66 -0.13 4.05 -13.39
N GLY A 67 0.73 3.04 -13.47
CA GLY A 67 1.76 2.79 -12.45
C GLY A 67 2.91 3.79 -12.54
N VAL A 68 3.51 4.07 -11.37
CA VAL A 68 4.74 4.85 -11.26
C VAL A 68 5.77 4.08 -10.46
N ILE A 69 7.04 4.32 -10.70
CA ILE A 69 8.13 3.74 -9.93
C ILE A 69 9.05 4.84 -9.41
N LYS A 70 9.51 4.69 -8.17
CA LYS A 70 10.54 5.55 -7.58
C LYS A 70 11.91 4.95 -7.87
N LEU A 71 12.76 5.69 -8.52
CA LEU A 71 14.13 5.30 -8.81
C LEU A 71 15.02 5.44 -7.57
N ARG A 72 16.23 4.84 -7.61
CA ARG A 72 17.21 4.93 -6.51
C ARG A 72 17.65 6.35 -6.20
N ASN A 73 17.65 7.26 -7.19
CA ASN A 73 17.93 8.68 -7.01
C ASN A 73 16.77 9.48 -6.39
N GLY A 74 15.63 8.82 -6.08
CA GLY A 74 14.44 9.42 -5.49
C GLY A 74 13.44 10.02 -6.49
N GLU A 75 13.76 10.02 -7.79
CA GLU A 75 12.86 10.48 -8.85
C GLU A 75 11.76 9.47 -9.14
N TYR A 76 10.64 9.97 -9.65
CA TYR A 76 9.54 9.14 -10.12
C TYR A 76 9.49 9.14 -11.63
N VAL A 77 9.23 7.98 -12.20
CA VAL A 77 8.99 7.80 -13.64
C VAL A 77 7.74 6.95 -13.87
N SER A 78 7.19 7.04 -15.07
CA SER A 78 6.11 6.16 -15.48
C SER A 78 6.59 4.71 -15.54
N LEU A 79 5.82 3.77 -14.98
CA LEU A 79 6.22 2.38 -14.88
C LEU A 79 6.20 1.64 -16.22
N SER A 80 5.19 1.88 -17.04
CA SER A 80 4.94 1.10 -18.26
C SER A 80 4.68 1.97 -19.50
N LEU A 81 4.32 3.21 -19.31
CA LEU A 81 4.06 4.14 -20.41
C LEU A 81 5.34 4.91 -20.73
N HIS A 82 5.62 5.08 -22.04
CA HIS A 82 6.74 5.91 -22.49
C HIS A 82 6.30 7.36 -22.63
N ILE A 83 5.82 7.94 -21.53
CA ILE A 83 5.39 9.34 -21.44
C ILE A 83 6.03 10.00 -20.23
N ASP A 84 6.01 11.32 -20.19
CA ASP A 84 6.51 12.12 -19.08
C ASP A 84 5.79 11.80 -17.77
N ILE A 85 6.50 11.97 -16.66
CA ILE A 85 5.93 11.74 -15.32
C ILE A 85 4.80 12.74 -15.03
N GLU A 86 4.89 13.97 -15.49
CA GLU A 86 3.84 14.98 -15.27
C GLU A 86 2.56 14.64 -16.07
N GLU A 87 2.69 14.13 -17.29
CA GLU A 87 1.55 13.61 -18.07
C GLU A 87 0.92 12.39 -17.37
N THR A 88 1.76 11.49 -16.83
CA THR A 88 1.28 10.33 -16.06
C THR A 88 0.51 10.78 -14.82
N LEU A 89 1.02 11.75 -14.07
CA LEU A 89 0.36 12.28 -12.87
C LEU A 89 -0.95 13.01 -13.20
N ALA A 90 -0.98 13.77 -14.30
CA ALA A 90 -2.19 14.44 -14.77
C ALA A 90 -3.28 13.41 -15.12
N MET A 91 -2.91 12.34 -15.85
CA MET A 91 -3.81 11.23 -16.17
C MET A 91 -4.31 10.54 -14.91
N ARG A 92 -3.43 10.19 -13.97
CA ARG A 92 -3.79 9.58 -12.68
C ARG A 92 -4.77 10.45 -11.91
N SER A 93 -4.46 11.74 -11.75
CA SER A 93 -5.32 12.70 -11.04
C SER A 93 -6.71 12.79 -11.70
N SER A 94 -6.78 12.82 -13.03
CA SER A 94 -8.03 12.83 -13.77
C SER A 94 -8.86 11.56 -13.54
N ILE A 95 -8.24 10.38 -13.61
CA ILE A 95 -8.91 9.09 -13.38
C ILE A 95 -9.44 9.01 -11.95
N ILE A 96 -8.63 9.38 -10.95
CA ILE A 96 -8.98 9.36 -9.53
C ILE A 96 -10.20 10.27 -9.30
N ARG A 97 -10.12 11.51 -9.78
CA ARG A 97 -11.18 12.51 -9.61
C ARG A 97 -12.47 12.08 -10.30
N HIS A 98 -12.39 11.62 -11.56
CA HIS A 98 -13.57 11.21 -12.31
C HIS A 98 -14.23 9.94 -11.72
N THR A 99 -13.41 8.99 -11.26
CA THR A 99 -13.92 7.82 -10.55
C THR A 99 -14.63 8.22 -9.25
N ALA A 100 -14.04 9.11 -8.46
CA ALA A 100 -14.67 9.60 -7.23
C ALA A 100 -15.97 10.37 -7.52
N ASP A 101 -16.01 11.15 -8.60
CA ASP A 101 -17.19 11.91 -9.03
C ASP A 101 -18.38 11.01 -9.36
N ILE A 102 -18.15 9.95 -10.16
CA ILE A 102 -19.20 9.00 -10.60
C ILE A 102 -19.54 7.99 -9.51
N PHE A 103 -18.53 7.46 -8.83
CA PHE A 103 -18.74 6.49 -7.76
C PHE A 103 -19.45 7.11 -6.56
N ASP A 104 -19.29 8.43 -6.36
CA ASP A 104 -19.95 9.23 -5.34
C ASP A 104 -19.91 8.54 -3.96
N PRO A 105 -18.70 8.40 -3.37
CA PRO A 105 -18.51 7.64 -2.14
C PRO A 105 -19.09 8.32 -0.93
N ASP A 106 -19.62 7.52 0.01
CA ASP A 106 -20.02 7.98 1.33
C ASP A 106 -18.82 8.23 2.26
N ILE A 107 -17.67 7.57 1.98
CA ILE A 107 -16.41 7.74 2.70
C ILE A 107 -15.26 7.58 1.70
N LEU A 108 -14.24 8.46 1.81
CA LEU A 108 -12.95 8.29 1.16
C LEU A 108 -11.89 7.90 2.20
N ILE A 109 -11.12 6.85 1.93
CA ILE A 109 -9.92 6.49 2.70
C ILE A 109 -8.69 6.72 1.82
N VAL A 110 -7.74 7.53 2.30
CA VAL A 110 -6.46 7.78 1.63
C VAL A 110 -5.36 7.09 2.40
N ASP A 111 -4.54 6.29 1.73
CA ASP A 111 -3.45 5.55 2.36
C ASP A 111 -2.14 6.33 2.32
N LYS A 112 -1.51 6.49 3.46
CA LYS A 112 -0.19 7.06 3.76
C LYS A 112 -0.02 8.55 3.43
N GLU A 113 -0.23 8.95 2.19
CA GLU A 113 0.13 10.31 1.72
C GLU A 113 -1.09 11.22 1.68
N PRO A 114 -1.15 12.28 2.51
CA PRO A 114 -2.34 13.11 2.64
C PRO A 114 -2.84 13.74 1.33
N LEU A 115 -1.94 14.02 0.41
CA LEU A 115 -2.26 14.59 -0.91
C LEU A 115 -2.02 13.61 -2.06
N GLY A 116 -1.69 12.34 -1.75
CA GLY A 116 -1.28 11.36 -2.74
C GLY A 116 0.10 11.67 -3.34
N LEU A 117 0.47 10.97 -4.40
CA LEU A 117 1.74 11.19 -5.07
C LEU A 117 1.75 12.56 -5.73
N ARG A 118 2.67 13.44 -5.30
CA ARG A 118 2.83 14.81 -5.80
C ARG A 118 1.53 15.62 -5.88
N GLY A 119 0.57 15.34 -4.99
CA GLY A 119 -0.68 16.09 -4.92
C GLY A 119 -1.80 15.58 -5.84
N GLU A 120 -1.67 14.41 -6.46
CA GLU A 120 -2.62 13.89 -7.45
C GLU A 120 -4.05 13.67 -6.93
N VAL A 121 -4.24 13.54 -5.60
CA VAL A 121 -5.59 13.40 -5.03
C VAL A 121 -6.22 14.74 -4.60
N ARG A 122 -5.49 15.86 -4.66
CA ARG A 122 -5.97 17.17 -4.16
C ARG A 122 -7.31 17.57 -4.78
N SER A 123 -7.43 17.48 -6.11
CA SER A 123 -8.67 17.86 -6.81
C SER A 123 -9.86 16.95 -6.43
N THR A 124 -9.59 15.70 -6.05
CA THR A 124 -10.58 14.76 -5.53
C THR A 124 -11.00 15.12 -4.11
N LEU A 125 -10.02 15.48 -3.26
CA LEU A 125 -10.31 15.94 -1.88
C LEU A 125 -11.17 17.21 -1.90
N ASP A 126 -10.86 18.16 -2.79
CA ASP A 126 -11.66 19.39 -2.94
C ASP A 126 -13.10 19.07 -3.39
N LEU A 127 -13.27 18.18 -4.35
CA LEU A 127 -14.57 17.72 -4.82
C LEU A 127 -15.40 17.09 -3.69
N LEU A 128 -14.80 16.15 -2.96
CA LEU A 128 -15.50 15.41 -1.92
C LEU A 128 -15.76 16.27 -0.67
N ARG A 129 -14.85 17.18 -0.34
CA ARG A 129 -15.08 18.19 0.70
C ARG A 129 -16.29 19.07 0.38
N ALA A 130 -16.40 19.53 -0.85
CA ALA A 130 -17.56 20.32 -1.30
C ALA A 130 -18.88 19.56 -1.20
N ARG A 131 -18.85 18.23 -1.26
CA ARG A 131 -20.01 17.34 -1.08
C ARG A 131 -20.27 16.99 0.39
N GLY A 132 -19.36 17.32 1.29
CA GLY A 132 -19.44 16.94 2.70
C GLY A 132 -19.13 15.46 2.95
N THR A 133 -18.45 14.79 2.03
CA THR A 133 -18.02 13.39 2.17
C THR A 133 -16.94 13.27 3.24
N PRO A 134 -17.11 12.46 4.28
CA PRO A 134 -16.07 12.18 5.27
C PRO A 134 -14.82 11.58 4.63
N MET A 135 -13.67 12.06 5.07
CA MET A 135 -12.38 11.61 4.57
C MET A 135 -11.50 11.12 5.72
N VAL A 136 -10.85 9.99 5.52
CA VAL A 136 -9.99 9.32 6.49
C VAL A 136 -8.59 9.17 5.90
N LEU A 137 -7.56 9.53 6.65
CA LEU A 137 -6.19 9.21 6.32
C LEU A 137 -5.74 7.98 7.09
N GLY A 138 -5.16 6.99 6.41
CA GLY A 138 -4.59 5.79 7.04
C GLY A 138 -3.07 5.87 7.11
N LEU A 139 -2.50 5.75 8.30
CA LEU A 139 -1.07 5.78 8.56
C LEU A 139 -0.58 4.46 9.15
N ARG A 140 0.65 4.07 8.83
CA ARG A 140 1.36 3.02 9.58
C ARG A 140 1.75 3.58 10.96
N ASP A 141 1.91 2.71 11.94
CA ASP A 141 2.44 3.07 13.26
C ASP A 141 3.92 3.47 13.19
N VAL A 142 4.72 2.75 12.42
CA VAL A 142 6.12 3.09 12.17
C VAL A 142 6.24 3.73 10.80
N MET A 143 6.53 5.00 10.76
CA MET A 143 6.83 5.76 9.55
C MET A 143 8.35 5.79 9.29
N ASP A 144 8.81 6.73 8.52
CA ASP A 144 10.23 6.99 8.32
C ASP A 144 10.86 7.65 9.57
N ASP A 145 12.18 7.86 9.57
CA ASP A 145 12.86 8.60 10.63
C ASP A 145 12.19 9.96 10.89
N PRO A 146 11.96 10.38 12.15
CA PRO A 146 11.20 11.59 12.46
C PRO A 146 11.73 12.85 11.77
N GLY A 147 13.04 13.04 11.69
CA GLY A 147 13.62 14.22 11.02
C GLY A 147 13.45 14.18 9.51
N ALA A 148 13.57 13.01 8.90
CA ALA A 148 13.30 12.81 7.48
C ALA A 148 11.81 13.03 7.17
N LEU A 149 10.94 12.53 8.03
CA LEU A 149 9.48 12.67 7.90
C LEU A 149 9.05 14.14 8.03
N GLU A 150 9.57 14.88 9.01
CA GLU A 150 9.29 16.31 9.19
C GLU A 150 9.63 17.11 7.93
N THR A 151 10.87 16.95 7.44
CA THR A 151 11.33 17.62 6.22
C THR A 151 10.48 17.28 5.00
N GLU A 152 10.10 16.01 4.86
CA GLU A 152 9.25 15.55 3.76
C GLU A 152 7.85 16.14 3.85
N TRP A 153 7.27 16.17 5.05
CA TRP A 153 5.91 16.65 5.28
C TRP A 153 5.79 18.16 5.16
N GLU A 154 6.81 18.90 5.57
CA GLU A 154 6.90 20.35 5.32
C GLU A 154 6.90 20.63 3.81
N ARG A 155 7.81 19.98 3.06
CA ARG A 155 7.92 20.14 1.61
C ARG A 155 6.61 19.81 0.89
N LYS A 156 5.86 18.81 1.37
CA LYS A 156 4.60 18.35 0.78
C LYS A 156 3.39 19.14 1.27
N ASN A 157 3.55 20.07 2.20
CA ASN A 157 2.45 20.79 2.84
C ASN A 157 1.41 19.84 3.46
N ALA A 158 1.89 18.77 4.12
CA ALA A 158 1.07 17.68 4.62
C ALA A 158 0.21 18.08 5.83
N VAL A 159 0.78 18.81 6.80
CA VAL A 159 0.07 19.22 8.03
C VAL A 159 -1.15 20.08 7.73
N PRO A 160 -1.10 21.14 6.88
CA PRO A 160 -2.30 21.84 6.45
C PRO A 160 -3.35 20.94 5.82
N ALA A 161 -2.94 19.97 4.98
CA ALA A 161 -3.87 19.03 4.35
C ALA A 161 -4.62 18.16 5.38
N LEU A 162 -3.96 17.76 6.50
CA LEU A 162 -4.63 17.06 7.59
C LEU A 162 -5.75 17.89 8.21
N SER A 163 -5.50 19.20 8.39
CA SER A 163 -6.47 20.12 8.98
C SER A 163 -7.66 20.36 8.06
N ASP A 164 -7.39 20.52 6.76
CA ASP A 164 -8.35 20.98 5.77
C ASP A 164 -9.28 19.89 5.26
N TYR A 165 -8.80 18.64 5.18
CA TYR A 165 -9.52 17.57 4.49
C TYR A 165 -9.98 16.44 5.39
N TYR A 166 -9.19 16.01 6.38
CA TYR A 166 -9.41 14.73 7.04
C TYR A 166 -10.23 14.86 8.31
N ASN A 167 -11.29 14.09 8.40
CA ASN A 167 -12.16 13.99 9.58
C ASN A 167 -11.54 13.10 10.66
N GLU A 168 -10.84 12.03 10.24
CA GLU A 168 -10.13 11.11 11.10
C GLU A 168 -8.77 10.73 10.50
N ILE A 169 -7.83 10.35 11.37
CA ILE A 169 -6.53 9.81 11.01
C ILE A 169 -6.42 8.45 11.70
N TRP A 170 -6.53 7.38 10.93
CA TRP A 170 -6.38 6.03 11.45
C TRP A 170 -4.92 5.63 11.50
N VAL A 171 -4.46 5.20 12.67
CA VAL A 171 -3.12 4.65 12.87
C VAL A 171 -3.23 3.14 13.01
N TYR A 172 -2.66 2.40 12.07
CA TYR A 172 -2.67 0.95 12.06
C TYR A 172 -1.60 0.39 13.01
N GLY A 173 -1.86 0.46 14.30
CA GLY A 173 -0.96 0.07 15.37
C GLY A 173 -1.53 0.40 16.73
N LEU A 174 -0.67 0.40 17.73
CA LEU A 174 -1.02 0.64 19.12
C LEU A 174 -0.28 1.89 19.64
N PRO A 175 -0.93 2.78 20.42
CA PRO A 175 -0.30 4.02 20.87
C PRO A 175 0.90 3.81 21.79
N GLN A 176 0.95 2.67 22.49
CA GLN A 176 2.07 2.32 23.35
C GLN A 176 3.30 1.78 22.59
N ILE A 177 3.16 1.48 21.30
CA ILE A 177 4.27 1.00 20.47
C ILE A 177 4.97 2.17 19.78
N CYS A 178 4.20 3.01 19.07
CA CYS A 178 4.76 4.14 18.34
C CYS A 178 3.69 5.22 18.06
N ASP A 179 4.10 6.49 18.16
CA ASP A 179 3.37 7.62 17.57
C ASP A 179 3.98 7.91 16.19
N PRO A 180 3.27 7.64 15.08
CA PRO A 180 3.80 7.84 13.73
C PRO A 180 4.13 9.28 13.39
N LEU A 181 3.57 10.23 14.16
CA LEU A 181 3.75 11.66 13.96
C LEU A 181 4.53 12.32 15.12
N ALA A 182 5.32 11.51 15.85
CA ALA A 182 6.25 12.02 16.84
C ALA A 182 7.26 12.97 16.18
N GLY A 183 7.49 14.14 16.80
CA GLY A 183 8.39 15.16 16.25
C GLY A 183 7.72 16.15 15.28
N ILE A 184 6.52 15.85 14.76
CA ILE A 184 5.78 16.77 13.90
C ILE A 184 4.88 17.66 14.75
N GLU A 185 5.02 18.97 14.56
CA GLU A 185 4.11 19.94 15.19
C GLU A 185 2.72 19.86 14.55
N LEU A 186 1.77 19.28 15.29
CA LEU A 186 0.38 19.16 14.87
C LEU A 186 -0.52 20.07 15.68
N PRO A 187 -1.50 20.74 15.04
CA PRO A 187 -2.58 21.38 15.75
C PRO A 187 -3.31 20.40 16.66
N ALA A 188 -3.71 20.83 17.87
CA ALA A 188 -4.42 19.98 18.81
C ALA A 188 -5.74 19.41 18.23
N SER A 189 -6.36 20.12 17.29
CA SER A 189 -7.54 19.65 16.55
C SER A 189 -7.23 18.44 15.64
N VAL A 190 -6.05 18.37 15.05
CA VAL A 190 -5.59 17.24 14.24
C VAL A 190 -5.26 16.05 15.13
N ARG A 191 -4.49 16.26 16.21
CA ARG A 191 -4.18 15.19 17.18
C ARG A 191 -5.41 14.50 17.75
N ARG A 192 -6.49 15.25 18.04
CA ARG A 192 -7.75 14.67 18.53
C ARG A 192 -8.47 13.78 17.52
N ARG A 193 -8.14 13.89 16.23
CA ARG A 193 -8.70 13.04 15.15
C ARG A 193 -7.93 11.75 14.95
N MET A 194 -6.79 11.55 15.64
CA MET A 194 -6.01 10.31 15.55
C MET A 194 -6.71 9.20 16.32
N VAL A 195 -6.93 8.08 15.64
CA VAL A 195 -7.58 6.89 16.16
C VAL A 195 -6.67 5.70 15.89
N TYR A 196 -6.21 5.03 16.95
CA TYR A 196 -5.43 3.81 16.82
C TYR A 196 -6.36 2.62 16.63
N THR A 197 -6.27 1.98 15.47
CA THR A 197 -7.18 0.89 15.06
C THR A 197 -6.69 -0.49 15.48
N GLY A 198 -5.48 -0.59 16.05
CA GLY A 198 -4.78 -1.85 16.21
C GLY A 198 -4.21 -2.36 14.89
N TYR A 199 -3.57 -3.54 14.94
CA TYR A 199 -2.98 -4.17 13.77
C TYR A 199 -4.05 -4.85 12.92
N LEU A 200 -3.94 -4.69 11.61
CA LEU A 200 -4.84 -5.33 10.65
C LEU A 200 -4.62 -6.85 10.65
N ARG A 201 -5.69 -7.60 10.92
CA ARG A 201 -5.65 -9.07 10.87
C ARG A 201 -5.40 -9.54 9.45
N ARG A 202 -4.52 -10.52 9.32
CA ARG A 202 -4.32 -11.27 8.08
C ARG A 202 -4.68 -12.73 8.33
N ASN A 203 -5.67 -13.21 7.62
CA ASN A 203 -6.04 -14.61 7.67
C ASN A 203 -5.39 -15.34 6.49
N VAL A 204 -4.93 -16.55 6.72
CA VAL A 204 -4.56 -17.45 5.63
C VAL A 204 -5.85 -17.77 4.88
N PRO A 205 -5.91 -17.64 3.55
CA PRO A 205 -7.07 -18.05 2.78
C PRO A 205 -7.39 -19.53 3.04
N ALA A 206 -8.67 -19.86 3.21
CA ALA A 206 -9.10 -21.24 3.55
C ALA A 206 -8.81 -22.27 2.45
N ALA A 207 -8.55 -21.83 1.22
CA ALA A 207 -8.20 -22.65 0.09
C ALA A 207 -7.07 -21.96 -0.71
N VAL A 208 -5.85 -22.07 -0.21
CA VAL A 208 -4.69 -21.91 -1.09
C VAL A 208 -4.43 -23.29 -1.64
N ALA A 209 -4.54 -23.47 -2.97
CA ALA A 209 -3.88 -24.59 -3.61
C ALA A 209 -2.44 -24.59 -3.09
N ALA A 210 -2.00 -25.72 -2.53
CA ALA A 210 -0.64 -25.81 -2.00
C ALA A 210 0.30 -25.32 -3.11
N PRO A 211 1.12 -24.28 -2.85
CA PRO A 211 2.07 -23.85 -3.87
C PRO A 211 2.91 -25.07 -4.24
N GLU A 212 3.22 -25.22 -5.52
CA GLU A 212 4.24 -26.17 -5.94
C GLU A 212 5.56 -25.71 -5.31
N VAL A 213 5.81 -26.18 -4.11
CA VAL A 213 7.08 -25.96 -3.43
C VAL A 213 8.01 -27.04 -3.97
N PRO A 214 9.24 -26.70 -4.41
CA PRO A 214 10.22 -27.69 -4.80
C PRO A 214 10.37 -28.74 -3.69
N GLU A 215 10.54 -30.01 -4.07
CA GLU A 215 10.82 -31.07 -3.10
C GLU A 215 12.02 -30.67 -2.25
N MET A 216 11.77 -30.38 -0.98
CA MET A 216 12.81 -30.09 -0.02
C MET A 216 13.19 -31.36 0.71
N ARG A 217 14.49 -31.51 1.01
CA ARG A 217 14.92 -32.61 1.87
C ARG A 217 14.27 -32.47 3.25
N ASP A 218 13.88 -33.58 3.82
CA ASP A 218 13.41 -33.61 5.21
C ASP A 218 14.46 -32.99 6.15
N GLY A 219 14.04 -32.06 7.00
CA GLY A 219 14.91 -31.42 7.96
C GLY A 219 14.69 -29.93 8.12
N GLU A 220 15.64 -29.28 8.78
CA GLU A 220 15.64 -27.83 8.96
C GLU A 220 15.95 -27.12 7.63
N PHE A 221 15.29 -25.99 7.39
CA PHE A 221 15.54 -25.15 6.25
C PHE A 221 15.53 -23.66 6.61
N LEU A 222 16.23 -22.85 5.82
CA LEU A 222 16.19 -21.41 5.91
C LEU A 222 15.18 -20.87 4.92
N LEU A 223 14.21 -20.08 5.38
CA LEU A 223 13.30 -19.34 4.53
C LEU A 223 13.84 -17.91 4.34
N VAL A 224 14.21 -17.58 3.10
CA VAL A 224 14.67 -16.24 2.73
C VAL A 224 13.62 -15.57 1.87
N THR A 225 13.07 -14.46 2.33
CA THR A 225 12.03 -13.73 1.60
C THR A 225 12.39 -12.26 1.48
N ALA A 226 12.13 -11.66 0.32
CA ALA A 226 12.11 -10.22 0.14
C ALA A 226 10.66 -9.72 0.07
N GLY A 227 10.48 -8.41 0.23
CA GLY A 227 9.18 -7.75 0.06
C GLY A 227 8.69 -7.74 -1.39
N GLY A 228 8.15 -6.60 -1.87
CA GLY A 228 7.72 -6.46 -3.27
C GLY A 228 8.83 -6.59 -4.30
N GLY A 229 10.05 -6.41 -3.89
CA GLY A 229 11.26 -6.48 -4.70
C GLY A 229 11.78 -5.08 -5.04
N GLY A 230 13.05 -4.88 -5.10
CA GLY A 230 13.75 -3.64 -5.38
C GLY A 230 14.78 -3.32 -4.31
N ASP A 231 14.59 -3.83 -3.11
CA ASP A 231 15.49 -3.71 -1.96
C ASP A 231 15.97 -5.08 -1.45
N GLY A 232 15.53 -6.17 -2.08
CA GLY A 232 15.87 -7.54 -1.65
C GLY A 232 17.08 -8.16 -2.36
N ASP A 233 17.58 -7.58 -3.43
CA ASP A 233 18.65 -8.16 -4.25
C ASP A 233 19.90 -8.44 -3.42
N GLU A 234 20.35 -7.48 -2.62
CA GLU A 234 21.54 -7.64 -1.78
C GLU A 234 21.39 -8.79 -0.75
N LEU A 235 20.20 -8.98 -0.18
CA LEU A 235 19.94 -10.08 0.76
C LEU A 235 20.14 -11.43 0.06
N PHE A 236 19.61 -11.57 -1.15
CA PHE A 236 19.76 -12.81 -1.91
C PHE A 236 21.19 -13.03 -2.33
N ASP A 237 21.91 -12.00 -2.76
CA ASP A 237 23.32 -12.07 -3.12
C ASP A 237 24.17 -12.51 -1.92
N TRP A 238 23.93 -11.99 -0.73
CA TRP A 238 24.63 -12.41 0.48
C TRP A 238 24.37 -13.87 0.84
N VAL A 239 23.09 -14.30 0.73
CA VAL A 239 22.74 -15.70 1.00
C VAL A 239 23.40 -16.61 -0.02
N LEU A 240 23.33 -16.31 -1.32
CA LEU A 240 23.96 -17.09 -2.37
C LEU A 240 25.47 -17.18 -2.17
N ALA A 241 26.15 -16.06 -1.88
CA ALA A 241 27.58 -16.06 -1.60
C ALA A 241 27.96 -16.91 -0.37
N ALA A 242 27.11 -16.94 0.67
CA ALA A 242 27.33 -17.80 1.82
C ALA A 242 27.22 -19.29 1.44
N TYR A 243 26.24 -19.64 0.61
CA TYR A 243 26.07 -21.03 0.13
C TYR A 243 27.15 -21.47 -0.85
N GLU A 244 27.65 -20.57 -1.70
CA GLU A 244 28.80 -20.84 -2.57
C GLU A 244 30.08 -21.15 -1.77
N ARG A 245 30.25 -20.48 -0.62
CA ARG A 245 31.43 -20.65 0.22
C ARG A 245 31.35 -21.89 1.12
N ASP A 246 30.21 -22.08 1.81
CA ASP A 246 30.05 -23.03 2.91
C ASP A 246 28.78 -23.92 2.76
N GLY A 247 28.24 -24.08 1.54
CA GLY A 247 26.93 -24.72 1.28
C GLY A 247 26.82 -26.15 1.79
N GLY A 248 27.92 -26.89 1.88
CA GLY A 248 27.95 -28.26 2.39
C GLY A 248 27.65 -28.37 3.90
N SER A 249 27.77 -27.27 4.65
CA SER A 249 27.51 -27.21 6.11
C SER A 249 26.20 -26.46 6.48
N LEU A 250 25.56 -25.83 5.49
CA LEU A 250 24.35 -25.04 5.71
C LEU A 250 23.07 -25.86 5.44
N PRO A 251 21.96 -25.60 6.18
CA PRO A 251 20.67 -26.22 5.87
C PRO A 251 20.18 -25.78 4.49
N THR A 252 19.27 -26.55 3.88
CA THR A 252 18.64 -26.15 2.61
C THR A 252 17.98 -24.77 2.72
N ALA A 253 18.14 -23.91 1.71
CA ALA A 253 17.45 -22.61 1.68
C ALA A 253 16.34 -22.58 0.65
N LEU A 254 15.17 -22.07 1.08
CA LEU A 254 14.05 -21.72 0.21
C LEU A 254 14.07 -20.20 -0.01
N LEU A 255 14.38 -19.80 -1.25
CA LEU A 255 14.41 -18.39 -1.64
C LEU A 255 13.08 -18.00 -2.28
N VAL A 256 12.35 -17.05 -1.67
CA VAL A 256 11.08 -16.54 -2.19
C VAL A 256 11.26 -15.09 -2.65
N PHE A 257 11.28 -14.92 -3.96
CA PHE A 257 11.49 -13.61 -4.59
C PHE A 257 10.24 -12.75 -4.58
N GLY A 258 10.45 -11.45 -4.50
CA GLY A 258 9.37 -10.49 -4.71
C GLY A 258 8.91 -10.46 -6.18
N PRO A 259 7.63 -10.15 -6.45
CA PRO A 259 7.07 -10.17 -7.82
C PRO A 259 7.68 -9.13 -8.76
N PHE A 260 8.40 -8.16 -8.23
CA PHE A 260 9.09 -7.13 -9.02
C PHE A 260 10.62 -7.35 -9.12
N MET A 261 11.12 -8.42 -8.52
CA MET A 261 12.51 -8.81 -8.71
C MET A 261 12.70 -9.41 -10.10
N LEU A 262 13.79 -9.09 -10.75
CA LEU A 262 14.16 -9.71 -12.02
C LEU A 262 14.23 -11.22 -11.79
N LYS A 263 13.47 -11.99 -12.57
CA LYS A 263 13.56 -13.44 -12.56
C LYS A 263 14.94 -13.82 -13.10
N LEU A 264 15.90 -14.00 -12.23
CA LEU A 264 17.09 -14.77 -12.55
C LEU A 264 16.61 -16.21 -12.78
N SER A 265 16.90 -16.77 -13.95
CA SER A 265 16.63 -18.17 -14.25
C SER A 265 17.37 -19.02 -13.22
N PHE A 266 16.62 -19.69 -12.32
CA PHE A 266 17.25 -20.55 -11.32
C PHE A 266 17.71 -21.84 -11.98
N THR A 267 19.00 -22.05 -11.94
CA THR A 267 19.56 -23.39 -11.97
C THR A 267 19.71 -23.83 -10.52
N LEU A 268 18.89 -24.80 -10.09
CA LEU A 268 19.22 -25.57 -8.90
C LEU A 268 20.59 -26.17 -9.15
N LEU A 269 21.63 -25.64 -8.52
CA LEU A 269 22.94 -26.29 -8.52
C LEU A 269 22.77 -27.58 -7.70
N PRO A 270 22.97 -28.75 -8.31
CA PRO A 270 23.00 -29.98 -7.54
C PRO A 270 24.24 -29.93 -6.66
N PHE A 271 24.01 -29.94 -5.36
CA PHE A 271 25.08 -30.18 -4.41
C PHE A 271 25.48 -31.68 -4.52
N THR A 272 26.68 -31.96 -5.02
CA THR A 272 27.36 -33.26 -4.97
C THR A 272 27.86 -33.53 -3.55
#